data_c28e6cf115efc88257aaea52d218fe9f
#
_entry.id   c28e6cf115efc88257aaea52d218fe9f
#
_cell.length_a   1.000
_cell.length_b   1.000
_cell.length_c   1.000
_cell.angle_alpha   90.00
_cell.angle_beta   90.00
_cell.angle_gamma   90.00
#
_symmetry.space_group_name_H-M   'P 1'
#
loop_
_entity.id
_entity.type
_entity.pdbx_description
1 polymer ?
#
loop_
_entity_poly.entity_id
_entity_poly.type
_entity_poly.pdbx_seq_one_letter_code
_entity_poly.pdbx_strand_id
1 'polypeptide(L)'
;MADALILARALADPTSLALDTDWAGLVTMARAEQLLGTLAWRLHGLPLPEDVALLLSDARAAAENGRRTALWEAEMARRALAPLGVPVVLLKGTAFVAAGLAAGQGRSIGDLDILVPREALDAVEAALIAAGWEWVKPDPYDDAYYRRWMHELPPLIHAERDRMIDVHHTILPLTARVRPDAAVLIADAVQLGNGLSVLSPAAMIVHAAAHLLADGDLAGGLRNLWDIHCLYGEAAEDDPAFGLTLVEEAGRHGLHDAVVRALRLSQQLFGTQVRAYESSGRIRLTPRWSDRLFRRRLLARDDWGRATRPVTRLAFYVRSHWLRMPPAMLARHLWIKWRRSKA
;
A
#
# COMPACT_ATOMS: atom_id res chain seq x y z
N MET A 1 0.96 25.55 -12.97
CA MET A 1 1.82 24.40 -12.62
C MET A 1 0.93 23.19 -12.65
N ALA A 2 1.21 22.25 -13.56
CA ALA A 2 0.52 20.96 -13.58
C ALA A 2 0.76 20.25 -12.24
N ASP A 3 -0.21 19.47 -11.82
CA ASP A 3 -0.07 18.58 -10.67
C ASP A 3 -0.62 17.19 -11.04
N ALA A 4 -0.41 16.20 -10.19
CA ALA A 4 -0.81 14.83 -10.49
C ALA A 4 -2.34 14.60 -10.62
N LEU A 5 -3.14 15.65 -10.72
CA LEU A 5 -4.58 15.55 -10.97
C LEU A 5 -4.88 14.98 -12.36
N ILE A 6 -4.03 15.29 -13.35
CA ILE A 6 -4.17 14.69 -14.70
C ILE A 6 -4.01 13.17 -14.64
N LEU A 7 -3.05 12.67 -13.86
CA LEU A 7 -2.87 11.24 -13.65
C LEU A 7 -4.09 10.61 -12.96
N ALA A 8 -4.60 11.26 -11.91
CA ALA A 8 -5.80 10.76 -11.22
C ALA A 8 -7.02 10.68 -12.16
N ARG A 9 -7.21 11.69 -13.01
CA ARG A 9 -8.27 11.70 -14.04
C ARG A 9 -8.07 10.61 -15.08
N ALA A 10 -6.85 10.47 -15.60
CA ALA A 10 -6.51 9.43 -16.60
C ALA A 10 -6.77 8.01 -16.09
N LEU A 11 -6.57 7.77 -14.80
CA LEU A 11 -6.87 6.47 -14.17
C LEU A 11 -8.37 6.28 -14.00
N ALA A 12 -9.10 7.31 -13.53
CA ALA A 12 -10.54 7.22 -13.29
C ALA A 12 -11.33 7.11 -14.60
N ASP A 13 -11.03 7.98 -15.53
CA ASP A 13 -11.65 8.03 -16.86
C ASP A 13 -10.59 8.17 -17.97
N PRO A 14 -10.07 7.05 -18.48
CA PRO A 14 -9.07 7.04 -19.55
C PRO A 14 -9.53 7.72 -20.84
N THR A 15 -10.85 7.76 -21.10
CA THR A 15 -11.42 8.34 -22.32
C THR A 15 -11.44 9.88 -22.28
N SER A 16 -11.19 10.47 -21.11
CA SER A 16 -11.08 11.93 -20.95
C SER A 16 -9.79 12.53 -21.48
N LEU A 17 -8.81 11.71 -21.90
CA LEU A 17 -7.53 12.17 -22.41
C LEU A 17 -7.65 12.58 -23.88
N ALA A 18 -7.17 13.78 -24.21
CA ALA A 18 -7.08 14.25 -25.57
C ALA A 18 -5.76 13.80 -26.23
N LEU A 19 -5.72 13.78 -27.56
CA LEU A 19 -4.52 13.40 -28.32
C LEU A 19 -3.34 14.35 -28.08
N ASP A 20 -3.61 15.62 -27.79
CA ASP A 20 -2.64 16.67 -27.46
C ASP A 20 -2.26 16.71 -25.97
N THR A 21 -2.62 15.68 -25.19
CA THR A 21 -2.21 15.54 -23.80
C THR A 21 -0.66 15.62 -23.69
N ASP A 22 -0.17 16.27 -22.64
CA ASP A 22 1.26 16.18 -22.27
C ASP A 22 1.58 14.76 -21.78
N TRP A 23 1.82 13.85 -22.74
CA TRP A 23 2.12 12.44 -22.48
C TRP A 23 3.43 12.26 -21.71
N ALA A 24 4.44 13.08 -21.98
CA ALA A 24 5.72 13.01 -21.28
C ALA A 24 5.53 13.30 -19.78
N GLY A 25 4.81 14.36 -19.44
CA GLY A 25 4.49 14.71 -18.07
C GLY A 25 3.63 13.64 -17.41
N LEU A 26 2.58 13.14 -18.06
CA LEU A 26 1.69 12.11 -17.54
C LEU A 26 2.44 10.80 -17.22
N VAL A 27 3.26 10.31 -18.16
CA VAL A 27 4.09 9.11 -18.00
C VAL A 27 5.09 9.26 -16.85
N THR A 28 5.72 10.42 -16.75
CA THR A 28 6.72 10.70 -15.73
C THR A 28 6.09 10.77 -14.33
N MET A 29 4.93 11.41 -14.20
CA MET A 29 4.14 11.39 -12.97
C MET A 29 3.67 9.98 -12.59
N ALA A 30 3.17 9.21 -13.57
CA ALA A 30 2.74 7.83 -13.34
C ALA A 30 3.90 6.94 -12.86
N ARG A 31 5.10 7.12 -13.41
CA ARG A 31 6.31 6.41 -12.96
C ARG A 31 6.67 6.79 -11.52
N ALA A 32 6.68 8.10 -11.21
CA ALA A 32 6.99 8.60 -9.87
C ALA A 32 6.00 8.16 -8.77
N GLU A 33 4.75 7.89 -9.14
CA GLU A 33 3.70 7.38 -8.25
C GLU A 33 3.55 5.83 -8.35
N GLN A 34 4.45 5.13 -9.05
CA GLN A 34 4.40 3.68 -9.28
C GLN A 34 3.09 3.20 -9.94
N LEU A 35 2.49 4.04 -10.77
CA LEU A 35 1.21 3.82 -11.44
C LEU A 35 1.36 3.63 -12.96
N LEU A 36 2.61 3.57 -13.50
CA LEU A 36 2.81 3.51 -14.94
C LEU A 36 2.22 2.25 -15.57
N GLY A 37 2.44 1.09 -14.98
CA GLY A 37 1.85 -0.17 -15.49
C GLY A 37 0.33 -0.18 -15.35
N THR A 38 -0.22 0.39 -14.27
CA THR A 38 -1.67 0.57 -14.08
C THR A 38 -2.25 1.51 -15.13
N LEU A 39 -1.58 2.65 -15.40
CA LEU A 39 -1.98 3.57 -16.47
C LEU A 39 -1.95 2.86 -17.83
N ALA A 40 -0.89 2.11 -18.11
CA ALA A 40 -0.75 1.35 -19.35
C ALA A 40 -1.84 0.27 -19.52
N TRP A 41 -2.26 -0.34 -18.43
CA TRP A 41 -3.39 -1.27 -18.43
C TRP A 41 -4.72 -0.55 -18.69
N ARG A 42 -4.95 0.59 -18.06
CA ARG A 42 -6.18 1.42 -18.21
C ARG A 42 -6.34 1.99 -19.62
N LEU A 43 -5.23 2.36 -20.26
CA LEU A 43 -5.21 2.96 -21.60
C LEU A 43 -5.16 1.91 -22.73
N HIS A 44 -5.15 0.61 -22.38
CA HIS A 44 -5.07 -0.45 -23.39
C HIS A 44 -6.28 -0.45 -24.33
N GLY A 45 -6.00 -0.46 -25.64
CA GLY A 45 -7.03 -0.47 -26.67
C GLY A 45 -7.57 0.92 -27.05
N LEU A 46 -7.13 1.99 -26.38
CA LEU A 46 -7.47 3.35 -26.76
C LEU A 46 -6.52 3.89 -27.85
N PRO A 47 -6.97 4.84 -28.69
CA PRO A 47 -6.10 5.50 -29.68
C PRO A 47 -5.07 6.36 -28.95
N LEU A 48 -3.78 6.09 -29.19
CA LEU A 48 -2.65 6.76 -28.59
C LEU A 48 -1.63 7.14 -29.66
N PRO A 49 -0.77 8.17 -29.44
CA PRO A 49 0.41 8.37 -30.27
C PRO A 49 1.30 7.12 -30.27
N GLU A 50 1.93 6.82 -31.40
CA GLU A 50 2.66 5.55 -31.60
C GLU A 50 3.79 5.33 -30.57
N ASP A 51 4.56 6.35 -30.29
CA ASP A 51 5.65 6.34 -29.30
C ASP A 51 5.13 6.09 -27.88
N VAL A 52 3.99 6.70 -27.52
CA VAL A 52 3.32 6.48 -26.23
C VAL A 52 2.77 5.06 -26.15
N ALA A 53 2.14 4.55 -27.22
CA ALA A 53 1.60 3.19 -27.26
C ALA A 53 2.71 2.15 -27.05
N LEU A 54 3.87 2.33 -27.68
CA LEU A 54 5.04 1.48 -27.50
C LEU A 54 5.54 1.49 -26.06
N LEU A 55 5.77 2.68 -25.48
CA LEU A 55 6.22 2.84 -24.10
C LEU A 55 5.25 2.17 -23.10
N LEU A 56 3.95 2.35 -23.28
CA LEU A 56 2.93 1.75 -22.42
C LEU A 56 2.82 0.24 -22.62
N SER A 57 3.08 -0.27 -23.81
CA SER A 57 3.21 -1.71 -24.07
C SER A 57 4.34 -2.33 -23.25
N ASP A 58 5.50 -1.70 -23.25
CA ASP A 58 6.65 -2.13 -22.45
C ASP A 58 6.35 -2.08 -20.95
N ALA A 59 5.67 -1.03 -20.50
CA ALA A 59 5.25 -0.90 -19.10
C ALA A 59 4.27 -2.00 -18.67
N ARG A 60 3.36 -2.44 -19.55
CA ARG A 60 2.48 -3.59 -19.27
C ARG A 60 3.26 -4.89 -19.21
N ALA A 61 4.17 -5.12 -20.14
CA ALA A 61 5.02 -6.31 -20.15
C ALA A 61 5.86 -6.40 -18.87
N ALA A 62 6.44 -5.28 -18.43
CA ALA A 62 7.19 -5.18 -17.19
C ALA A 62 6.31 -5.46 -15.94
N ALA A 63 5.08 -4.91 -15.90
CA ALA A 63 4.15 -5.17 -14.81
C ALA A 63 3.71 -6.65 -14.75
N GLU A 64 3.45 -7.26 -15.91
CA GLU A 64 3.11 -8.69 -15.99
C GLU A 64 4.28 -9.59 -15.54
N ASN A 65 5.51 -9.26 -15.92
CA ASN A 65 6.68 -9.96 -15.43
C ASN A 65 6.82 -9.79 -13.91
N GLY A 66 6.61 -8.57 -13.39
CA GLY A 66 6.58 -8.30 -11.95
C GLY A 66 5.52 -9.12 -11.21
N ARG A 67 4.32 -9.26 -11.79
CA ARG A 67 3.24 -10.09 -11.25
C ARG A 67 3.66 -11.56 -11.13
N ARG A 68 4.22 -12.12 -12.19
CA ARG A 68 4.71 -13.52 -12.18
C ARG A 68 5.79 -13.74 -11.14
N THR A 69 6.74 -12.82 -11.04
CA THR A 69 7.81 -12.86 -10.05
C THR A 69 7.26 -12.78 -8.63
N ALA A 70 6.30 -11.88 -8.35
CA ALA A 70 5.70 -11.76 -7.02
C ALA A 70 4.95 -13.04 -6.61
N LEU A 71 4.20 -13.66 -7.51
CA LEU A 71 3.53 -14.93 -7.25
C LEU A 71 4.53 -16.09 -7.04
N TRP A 72 5.63 -16.10 -7.78
CA TRP A 72 6.71 -17.04 -7.58
C TRP A 72 7.34 -16.90 -6.20
N GLU A 73 7.69 -15.68 -5.78
CA GLU A 73 8.25 -15.42 -4.45
C GLU A 73 7.26 -15.78 -3.33
N ALA A 74 5.97 -15.50 -3.50
CA ALA A 74 4.94 -15.93 -2.55
C ALA A 74 4.89 -17.45 -2.40
N GLU A 75 5.00 -18.20 -3.51
CA GLU A 75 5.04 -19.67 -3.49
C GLU A 75 6.34 -20.18 -2.84
N MET A 76 7.49 -19.54 -3.08
CA MET A 76 8.74 -19.92 -2.43
C MET A 76 8.68 -19.69 -0.93
N ALA A 77 8.16 -18.56 -0.48
CA ALA A 77 7.94 -18.29 0.94
C ALA A 77 6.94 -19.29 1.56
N ARG A 78 5.83 -19.58 0.87
CA ARG A 78 4.86 -20.59 1.33
C ARG A 78 5.51 -21.95 1.54
N ARG A 79 6.35 -22.41 0.61
CA ARG A 79 7.07 -23.70 0.73
C ARG A 79 8.04 -23.70 1.90
N ALA A 80 8.81 -22.62 2.07
CA ALA A 80 9.76 -22.49 3.18
C ALA A 80 9.05 -22.54 4.54
N LEU A 81 7.85 -21.95 4.65
CA LEU A 81 7.11 -21.81 5.89
C LEU A 81 6.11 -22.95 6.15
N ALA A 82 5.74 -23.75 5.14
CA ALA A 82 4.77 -24.84 5.27
C ALA A 82 5.07 -25.83 6.41
N PRO A 83 6.36 -26.23 6.67
CA PRO A 83 6.66 -27.15 7.77
C PRO A 83 6.32 -26.61 9.16
N LEU A 84 6.20 -25.30 9.33
CA LEU A 84 5.86 -24.69 10.62
C LEU A 84 4.39 -24.82 10.98
N GLY A 85 3.50 -25.05 10.00
CA GLY A 85 2.06 -25.13 10.22
C GLY A 85 1.41 -23.83 10.70
N VAL A 86 2.11 -22.67 10.55
CA VAL A 86 1.60 -21.36 10.96
C VAL A 86 0.81 -20.70 9.83
N PRO A 87 -0.23 -19.90 10.13
CA PRO A 87 -0.92 -19.12 9.12
C PRO A 87 0.02 -18.06 8.53
N VAL A 88 0.02 -17.96 7.20
CA VAL A 88 0.78 -16.95 6.44
C VAL A 88 -0.19 -16.24 5.52
N VAL A 89 -0.37 -14.92 5.71
CA VAL A 89 -1.30 -14.10 4.96
C VAL A 89 -0.53 -13.11 4.10
N LEU A 90 -0.73 -13.14 2.78
CA LEU A 90 -0.16 -12.16 1.86
C LEU A 90 -0.77 -10.79 2.09
N LEU A 91 0.04 -9.75 1.98
CA LEU A 91 -0.38 -8.37 2.12
C LEU A 91 -0.13 -7.57 0.83
N LYS A 92 -0.72 -6.38 0.76
CA LYS A 92 -0.47 -5.34 -0.26
C LYS A 92 -0.56 -5.88 -1.71
N GLY A 93 0.40 -5.46 -2.56
CA GLY A 93 0.42 -5.76 -3.99
C GLY A 93 0.38 -7.23 -4.33
N THR A 94 1.16 -8.05 -3.62
CA THR A 94 1.22 -9.50 -3.84
C THR A 94 -0.13 -10.16 -3.51
N ALA A 95 -0.81 -9.74 -2.45
CA ALA A 95 -2.17 -10.21 -2.12
C ALA A 95 -3.16 -9.90 -3.23
N PHE A 96 -3.12 -8.68 -3.79
CA PHE A 96 -4.07 -8.26 -4.82
C PHE A 96 -3.90 -9.06 -6.12
N VAL A 97 -2.65 -9.34 -6.54
CA VAL A 97 -2.41 -10.16 -7.73
C VAL A 97 -2.70 -11.64 -7.49
N ALA A 98 -2.46 -12.15 -6.28
CA ALA A 98 -2.77 -13.53 -5.92
C ALA A 98 -4.28 -13.81 -5.90
N ALA A 99 -5.06 -12.84 -5.43
CA ALA A 99 -6.53 -12.90 -5.41
C ALA A 99 -7.18 -12.49 -6.74
N GLY A 100 -6.41 -12.06 -7.76
CA GLY A 100 -6.94 -11.67 -9.07
C GLY A 100 -7.69 -10.34 -9.10
N LEU A 101 -7.49 -9.47 -8.08
CA LEU A 101 -8.25 -8.24 -7.88
C LEU A 101 -7.85 -7.13 -8.88
N ALA A 102 -8.79 -6.24 -9.18
CA ALA A 102 -8.59 -5.08 -10.04
C ALA A 102 -7.43 -4.17 -9.57
N ALA A 103 -7.23 -4.03 -8.26
CA ALA A 103 -6.09 -3.32 -7.66
C ALA A 103 -4.72 -3.91 -8.03
N GLY A 104 -4.67 -5.19 -8.45
CA GLY A 104 -3.47 -5.87 -8.92
C GLY A 104 -3.12 -5.60 -10.39
N GLN A 105 -4.03 -5.05 -11.18
CA GLN A 105 -3.85 -4.88 -12.62
C GLN A 105 -2.79 -3.82 -12.93
N GLY A 106 -1.76 -4.23 -13.67
CA GLY A 106 -0.64 -3.35 -14.01
C GLY A 106 0.18 -2.88 -12.81
N ARG A 107 0.03 -3.49 -11.64
CA ARG A 107 0.71 -3.07 -10.41
C ARG A 107 2.19 -3.42 -10.45
N SER A 108 3.03 -2.44 -10.10
CA SER A 108 4.44 -2.66 -9.79
C SER A 108 4.56 -3.26 -8.38
N ILE A 109 5.28 -4.38 -8.26
CA ILE A 109 5.49 -5.09 -7.00
C ILE A 109 7.01 -5.25 -6.81
N GLY A 110 7.55 -4.70 -5.73
CA GLY A 110 8.98 -4.74 -5.40
C GLY A 110 9.33 -5.81 -4.37
N ASP A 111 8.53 -5.91 -3.34
CA ASP A 111 8.71 -6.71 -2.15
C ASP A 111 7.55 -7.69 -1.93
N LEU A 112 7.80 -8.72 -1.15
CA LEU A 112 6.78 -9.64 -0.68
C LEU A 112 6.47 -9.30 0.78
N ASP A 113 5.26 -8.81 1.04
CA ASP A 113 4.77 -8.57 2.39
C ASP A 113 3.91 -9.75 2.86
N ILE A 114 4.24 -10.32 4.03
CA ILE A 114 3.45 -11.36 4.67
C ILE A 114 3.10 -10.99 6.11
N LEU A 115 1.93 -11.43 6.59
CA LEU A 115 1.50 -11.30 7.97
C LEU A 115 1.46 -12.69 8.62
N VAL A 116 2.11 -12.82 9.78
CA VAL A 116 2.18 -14.05 10.57
C VAL A 116 1.86 -13.75 12.04
N PRO A 117 1.47 -14.75 12.86
CA PRO A 117 1.34 -14.58 14.30
C PRO A 117 2.65 -14.10 14.94
N ARG A 118 2.56 -13.17 15.90
CA ARG A 118 3.75 -12.59 16.53
C ARG A 118 4.64 -13.62 17.22
N GLU A 119 4.03 -14.62 17.84
CA GLU A 119 4.71 -15.73 18.49
C GLU A 119 5.46 -16.65 17.54
N ALA A 120 5.14 -16.61 16.25
CA ALA A 120 5.81 -17.40 15.22
C ALA A 120 7.03 -16.70 14.59
N LEU A 121 7.30 -15.43 14.90
CA LEU A 121 8.31 -14.62 14.22
C LEU A 121 9.70 -15.27 14.19
N ASP A 122 10.18 -15.77 15.33
CA ASP A 122 11.53 -16.36 15.42
C ASP A 122 11.63 -17.65 14.57
N ALA A 123 10.58 -18.46 14.58
CA ALA A 123 10.53 -19.68 13.76
C ALA A 123 10.42 -19.37 12.26
N VAL A 124 9.62 -18.37 11.89
CA VAL A 124 9.46 -17.90 10.51
C VAL A 124 10.79 -17.34 9.98
N GLU A 125 11.46 -16.50 10.74
CA GLU A 125 12.77 -15.95 10.37
C GLU A 125 13.79 -17.05 10.17
N ALA A 126 13.91 -18.00 11.11
CA ALA A 126 14.83 -19.12 11.00
C ALA A 126 14.55 -19.99 9.77
N ALA A 127 13.28 -20.25 9.45
CA ALA A 127 12.89 -21.02 8.27
C ALA A 127 13.22 -20.28 6.95
N LEU A 128 13.00 -18.96 6.90
CA LEU A 128 13.36 -18.15 5.73
C LEU A 128 14.88 -18.11 5.54
N ILE A 129 15.65 -17.91 6.60
CA ILE A 129 17.13 -17.95 6.54
C ILE A 129 17.62 -19.31 6.04
N ALA A 130 17.07 -20.41 6.55
CA ALA A 130 17.41 -21.76 6.10
C ALA A 130 17.06 -22.00 4.62
N ALA A 131 16.10 -21.27 4.07
CA ALA A 131 15.67 -21.31 2.68
C ALA A 131 16.39 -20.30 1.76
N GLY A 132 17.41 -19.59 2.26
CA GLY A 132 18.28 -18.73 1.46
C GLY A 132 17.99 -17.23 1.54
N TRP A 133 17.09 -16.77 2.44
CA TRP A 133 16.98 -15.37 2.74
C TRP A 133 18.05 -14.95 3.77
N GLU A 134 18.48 -13.71 3.73
CA GLU A 134 19.44 -13.12 4.65
C GLU A 134 19.02 -11.70 5.05
N TRP A 135 19.55 -11.17 6.14
CA TRP A 135 19.27 -9.80 6.53
C TRP A 135 19.89 -8.81 5.55
N VAL A 136 19.11 -7.86 5.07
CA VAL A 136 19.60 -6.78 4.18
C VAL A 136 20.75 -6.01 4.83
N LYS A 137 20.65 -5.77 6.14
CA LYS A 137 21.67 -5.07 6.91
C LYS A 137 21.69 -5.58 8.34
N PRO A 138 22.66 -6.40 8.73
CA PRO A 138 22.82 -6.82 10.12
C PRO A 138 23.31 -5.62 10.96
N ASP A 139 22.43 -5.01 11.75
CA ASP A 139 22.74 -3.96 12.75
C ASP A 139 21.99 -4.29 14.04
N PRO A 140 22.70 -4.56 15.16
CA PRO A 140 22.06 -4.94 16.43
C PRO A 140 21.11 -3.90 16.99
N TYR A 141 21.33 -2.62 16.69
CA TYR A 141 20.41 -1.56 17.12
C TYR A 141 19.13 -1.56 16.29
N ASP A 142 19.25 -1.67 14.95
CA ASP A 142 18.09 -1.72 14.06
C ASP A 142 17.31 -3.00 14.36
N ASP A 143 17.94 -4.17 14.55
CA ASP A 143 17.28 -5.41 14.93
C ASP A 143 16.46 -5.25 16.23
N ALA A 144 17.08 -4.78 17.30
CA ALA A 144 16.38 -4.53 18.57
C ALA A 144 15.24 -3.49 18.43
N TYR A 145 15.42 -2.51 17.55
CA TYR A 145 14.40 -1.50 17.27
C TYR A 145 13.19 -2.10 16.56
N TYR A 146 13.40 -2.87 15.49
CA TYR A 146 12.33 -3.53 14.74
C TYR A 146 11.53 -4.50 15.63
N ARG A 147 12.19 -5.46 16.28
CA ARG A 147 11.53 -6.45 17.15
C ARG A 147 10.73 -5.82 18.30
N ARG A 148 11.20 -4.70 18.84
CA ARG A 148 10.58 -4.06 20.01
C ARG A 148 9.48 -3.06 19.66
N TRP A 149 9.59 -2.36 18.53
CA TRP A 149 8.78 -1.18 18.27
C TRP A 149 8.06 -1.18 16.91
N MET A 150 8.57 -1.91 15.93
CA MET A 150 7.98 -1.95 14.61
C MET A 150 6.87 -3.02 14.50
N HIS A 151 6.22 -3.06 13.38
CA HIS A 151 5.15 -3.99 13.03
C HIS A 151 5.65 -5.19 12.22
N GLU A 152 6.95 -5.24 11.95
CA GLU A 152 7.62 -6.19 11.07
C GLU A 152 9.02 -6.53 11.58
N LEU A 153 9.59 -7.61 11.11
CA LEU A 153 11.02 -7.91 11.29
C LEU A 153 11.89 -6.96 10.45
N PRO A 154 13.22 -6.88 10.74
CA PRO A 154 14.15 -6.29 9.79
C PRO A 154 13.99 -6.97 8.43
N PRO A 155 14.03 -6.20 7.31
CA PRO A 155 13.80 -6.76 5.99
C PRO A 155 14.82 -7.82 5.62
N LEU A 156 14.35 -8.91 5.00
CA LEU A 156 15.18 -9.98 4.48
C LEU A 156 15.23 -9.89 2.95
N ILE A 157 16.35 -10.33 2.38
CA ILE A 157 16.57 -10.43 0.95
C ILE A 157 17.04 -11.84 0.61
N HIS A 158 16.56 -12.41 -0.49
CA HIS A 158 17.04 -13.71 -0.91
C HIS A 158 18.39 -13.57 -1.63
N ALA A 159 19.41 -14.28 -1.15
CA ALA A 159 20.81 -14.14 -1.59
C ALA A 159 21.01 -14.33 -3.10
N GLU A 160 20.29 -15.27 -3.73
CA GLU A 160 20.43 -15.56 -5.17
C GLU A 160 19.42 -14.80 -6.05
N ARG A 161 18.22 -14.51 -5.52
CA ARG A 161 17.12 -13.96 -6.32
C ARG A 161 17.00 -12.45 -6.23
N ASP A 162 17.71 -11.83 -5.29
CA ASP A 162 17.68 -10.37 -5.04
C ASP A 162 16.23 -9.86 -4.82
N ARG A 163 15.44 -10.63 -4.02
CA ARG A 163 14.04 -10.33 -3.72
C ARG A 163 13.81 -10.18 -2.23
N MET A 164 13.20 -9.06 -1.86
CA MET A 164 12.92 -8.72 -0.48
C MET A 164 11.63 -9.36 0.01
N ILE A 165 11.64 -9.72 1.29
CA ILE A 165 10.46 -10.12 2.05
C ILE A 165 10.38 -9.34 3.35
N ASP A 166 9.21 -8.76 3.61
CA ASP A 166 8.87 -8.08 4.85
C ASP A 166 7.89 -8.93 5.66
N VAL A 167 8.32 -9.37 6.83
CA VAL A 167 7.54 -10.27 7.70
C VAL A 167 6.86 -9.43 8.77
N HIS A 168 5.58 -9.16 8.59
CA HIS A 168 4.74 -8.41 9.51
C HIS A 168 4.13 -9.31 10.58
N HIS A 169 3.90 -8.76 11.78
CA HIS A 169 3.09 -9.38 12.83
C HIS A 169 1.89 -8.52 13.21
N THR A 170 1.78 -7.33 12.67
CA THR A 170 0.62 -6.42 12.72
C THR A 170 0.73 -5.41 11.57
N ILE A 171 -0.26 -4.55 11.38
CA ILE A 171 -0.32 -3.60 10.25
C ILE A 171 0.08 -2.16 10.60
N LEU A 172 0.45 -1.88 11.85
CA LEU A 172 0.96 -0.59 12.31
C LEU A 172 2.06 -0.80 13.36
N PRO A 173 3.03 0.12 13.50
CA PRO A 173 4.04 0.04 14.54
C PRO A 173 3.43 -0.11 15.94
N LEU A 174 4.06 -0.89 16.81
CA LEU A 174 3.60 -1.13 18.18
C LEU A 174 3.52 0.14 19.02
N THR A 175 4.23 1.18 18.58
CA THR A 175 4.24 2.51 19.21
C THR A 175 3.16 3.45 18.67
N ALA A 176 2.42 3.04 17.64
CA ALA A 176 1.32 3.81 17.09
C ALA A 176 0.18 3.97 18.11
N ARG A 177 -0.59 5.05 17.94
CA ARG A 177 -1.74 5.34 18.81
C ARG A 177 -2.89 4.38 18.62
N VAL A 178 -3.04 3.87 17.39
CA VAL A 178 -4.03 2.85 17.03
C VAL A 178 -3.32 1.51 17.05
N ARG A 179 -3.99 0.50 17.61
CA ARG A 179 -3.47 -0.86 17.72
C ARG A 179 -4.45 -1.83 17.06
N PRO A 180 -4.26 -2.14 15.77
CA PRO A 180 -5.07 -3.13 15.08
C PRO A 180 -4.90 -4.52 15.71
N ASP A 181 -5.97 -5.29 15.74
CA ASP A 181 -5.94 -6.66 16.20
C ASP A 181 -5.45 -7.59 15.07
N ALA A 182 -4.19 -8.00 15.13
CA ALA A 182 -3.59 -8.85 14.12
C ALA A 182 -4.14 -10.29 14.19
N ALA A 183 -4.55 -10.78 15.36
CA ALA A 183 -5.13 -12.12 15.50
C ALA A 183 -6.45 -12.22 14.74
N VAL A 184 -7.29 -11.18 14.82
CA VAL A 184 -8.54 -11.09 14.05
C VAL A 184 -8.25 -11.01 12.55
N LEU A 185 -7.27 -10.18 12.10
CA LEU A 185 -6.88 -10.09 10.69
C LEU A 185 -6.43 -11.45 10.12
N ILE A 186 -5.70 -12.24 10.90
CA ILE A 186 -5.23 -13.57 10.51
C ILE A 186 -6.38 -14.58 10.53
N ALA A 187 -7.25 -14.55 11.56
CA ALA A 187 -8.38 -15.48 11.70
C ALA A 187 -9.41 -15.30 10.58
N ASP A 188 -9.66 -14.04 10.16
CA ASP A 188 -10.63 -13.70 9.11
C ASP A 188 -10.00 -13.74 7.69
N ALA A 189 -8.75 -14.23 7.55
CA ALA A 189 -8.06 -14.32 6.27
C ALA A 189 -8.73 -15.34 5.32
N VAL A 190 -8.80 -15.00 4.05
CA VAL A 190 -9.41 -15.82 3.01
C VAL A 190 -8.36 -16.74 2.38
N GLN A 191 -8.65 -18.03 2.38
CA GLN A 191 -7.82 -19.05 1.73
C GLN A 191 -8.03 -19.00 0.21
N LEU A 192 -6.93 -18.96 -0.52
CA LEU A 192 -6.93 -19.12 -1.97
C LEU A 192 -6.75 -20.61 -2.34
N GLY A 193 -7.31 -21.05 -3.47
CA GLY A 193 -7.28 -22.44 -3.90
C GLY A 193 -5.88 -23.05 -4.10
N ASN A 194 -4.84 -22.23 -4.09
CA ASN A 194 -3.42 -22.62 -4.23
C ASN A 194 -2.68 -22.75 -2.89
N GLY A 195 -3.37 -22.67 -1.76
CA GLY A 195 -2.79 -22.74 -0.41
C GLY A 195 -2.17 -21.45 0.10
N LEU A 196 -2.32 -20.35 -0.62
CA LEU A 196 -2.03 -19.00 -0.14
C LEU A 196 -3.25 -18.40 0.57
N SER A 197 -3.02 -17.44 1.43
CA SER A 197 -4.08 -16.69 2.11
C SER A 197 -3.91 -15.20 1.89
N VAL A 198 -5.01 -14.48 1.90
CA VAL A 198 -5.04 -13.01 1.80
C VAL A 198 -5.99 -12.46 2.86
N LEU A 199 -5.88 -11.18 3.19
CA LEU A 199 -6.86 -10.52 4.06
C LEU A 199 -8.27 -10.56 3.43
N SER A 200 -9.31 -10.45 4.25
CA SER A 200 -10.67 -10.22 3.75
C SER A 200 -10.74 -8.90 2.95
N PRO A 201 -11.68 -8.73 2.01
CA PRO A 201 -11.79 -7.50 1.22
C PRO A 201 -11.87 -6.23 2.07
N ALA A 202 -12.60 -6.26 3.19
CA ALA A 202 -12.69 -5.13 4.11
C ALA A 202 -11.35 -4.88 4.82
N ALA A 203 -10.68 -5.93 5.30
CA ALA A 203 -9.38 -5.83 5.95
C ALA A 203 -8.28 -5.35 5.00
N MET A 204 -8.32 -5.67 3.69
CA MET A 204 -7.40 -5.10 2.68
C MET A 204 -7.52 -3.58 2.60
N ILE A 205 -8.74 -3.04 2.60
CA ILE A 205 -8.99 -1.59 2.57
C ILE A 205 -8.56 -0.95 3.90
N VAL A 206 -8.86 -1.58 5.04
CA VAL A 206 -8.41 -1.12 6.36
C VAL A 206 -6.89 -1.05 6.41
N HIS A 207 -6.18 -2.07 5.92
CA HIS A 207 -4.72 -2.08 5.85
C HIS A 207 -4.18 -0.98 4.92
N ALA A 208 -4.73 -0.83 3.71
CA ALA A 208 -4.31 0.22 2.78
C ALA A 208 -4.54 1.64 3.35
N ALA A 209 -5.67 1.86 4.04
CA ALA A 209 -5.97 3.11 4.72
C ALA A 209 -5.06 3.37 5.93
N ALA A 210 -4.72 2.33 6.71
CA ALA A 210 -3.78 2.41 7.81
C ALA A 210 -2.40 2.84 7.32
N HIS A 211 -1.86 2.17 6.31
CA HIS A 211 -0.58 2.49 5.71
C HIS A 211 -0.54 3.91 5.12
N LEU A 212 -1.61 4.33 4.42
CA LEU A 212 -1.68 5.67 3.82
C LEU A 212 -1.82 6.79 4.87
N LEU A 213 -2.69 6.63 5.87
CA LEU A 213 -3.18 7.73 6.69
C LEU A 213 -2.78 7.65 8.17
N ALA A 214 -2.56 6.46 8.72
CA ALA A 214 -2.19 6.28 10.11
C ALA A 214 -0.68 6.09 10.32
N ASP A 215 0.05 5.67 9.29
CA ASP A 215 1.50 5.47 9.32
C ASP A 215 2.25 6.38 8.36
N GLY A 216 1.77 6.56 7.14
CA GLY A 216 2.46 7.24 6.05
C GLY A 216 2.48 8.76 6.09
N ASP A 217 3.47 9.35 5.40
CA ASP A 217 3.57 10.78 5.09
C ASP A 217 2.90 11.14 3.73
N LEU A 218 2.17 10.19 3.16
CA LEU A 218 1.51 10.22 1.85
C LEU A 218 2.48 10.38 0.65
N ALA A 219 3.76 10.01 0.79
CA ALA A 219 4.65 9.89 -0.36
C ALA A 219 4.20 8.68 -1.21
N GLY A 220 4.04 8.86 -2.55
CA GLY A 220 3.50 7.80 -3.41
C GLY A 220 2.06 7.38 -3.08
N GLY A 221 1.34 8.21 -2.34
CA GLY A 221 0.03 7.88 -1.78
C GLY A 221 -1.10 7.77 -2.83
N LEU A 222 -0.91 8.28 -4.05
CA LEU A 222 -1.89 8.07 -5.12
C LEU A 222 -2.04 6.60 -5.47
N ARG A 223 -0.96 5.80 -5.40
CA ARG A 223 -1.01 4.35 -5.59
C ARG A 223 -1.93 3.69 -4.55
N ASN A 224 -1.69 3.95 -3.27
CA ASN A 224 -2.50 3.35 -2.21
C ASN A 224 -3.96 3.78 -2.27
N LEU A 225 -4.21 5.03 -2.65
CA LEU A 225 -5.58 5.52 -2.81
C LEU A 225 -6.28 4.93 -4.03
N TRP A 226 -5.55 4.67 -5.13
CA TRP A 226 -6.04 3.93 -6.28
C TRP A 226 -6.38 2.48 -5.91
N ASP A 227 -5.54 1.81 -5.11
CA ASP A 227 -5.83 0.48 -4.61
C ASP A 227 -7.17 0.45 -3.83
N ILE A 228 -7.37 1.44 -2.93
CA ILE A 228 -8.63 1.57 -2.17
C ILE A 228 -9.83 1.79 -3.10
N HIS A 229 -9.67 2.60 -4.16
CA HIS A 229 -10.70 2.81 -5.18
C HIS A 229 -11.12 1.49 -5.84
N CYS A 230 -10.14 0.72 -6.31
CA CYS A 230 -10.40 -0.56 -6.99
C CYS A 230 -11.01 -1.59 -6.03
N LEU A 231 -10.40 -1.78 -4.85
CA LEU A 231 -10.87 -2.74 -3.84
C LEU A 231 -12.29 -2.45 -3.39
N TYR A 232 -12.60 -1.18 -3.15
CA TYR A 232 -13.95 -0.79 -2.75
C TYR A 232 -14.96 -0.96 -3.88
N GLY A 233 -14.60 -0.55 -5.11
CA GLY A 233 -15.47 -0.70 -6.29
C GLY A 233 -15.86 -2.14 -6.52
N GLU A 234 -14.87 -3.02 -6.59
CA GLU A 234 -15.06 -4.45 -6.85
C GLU A 234 -15.90 -5.12 -5.74
N ALA A 235 -15.57 -4.90 -4.47
CA ALA A 235 -16.31 -5.49 -3.36
C ALA A 235 -17.75 -4.94 -3.22
N ALA A 236 -18.00 -3.67 -3.61
CA ALA A 236 -19.32 -3.07 -3.57
C ALA A 236 -20.20 -3.45 -4.79
N GLU A 237 -19.59 -3.96 -5.87
CA GLU A 237 -20.32 -4.61 -6.98
C GLU A 237 -20.86 -5.97 -6.55
N ASP A 238 -20.06 -6.74 -5.82
CA ASP A 238 -20.42 -8.08 -5.30
C ASP A 238 -21.41 -7.99 -4.14
N ASP A 239 -21.24 -7.02 -3.23
CA ASP A 239 -22.10 -6.79 -2.06
C ASP A 239 -22.49 -5.32 -1.92
N PRO A 240 -23.74 -4.93 -2.26
CA PRO A 240 -24.21 -3.56 -2.06
C PRO A 240 -24.16 -3.05 -0.61
N ALA A 241 -24.10 -3.95 0.39
CA ALA A 241 -23.97 -3.62 1.80
C ALA A 241 -22.51 -3.55 2.28
N PHE A 242 -21.55 -3.83 1.42
CA PHE A 242 -20.12 -3.89 1.74
C PHE A 242 -19.62 -2.67 2.54
N GLY A 243 -20.17 -1.51 2.25
CA GLY A 243 -19.84 -0.29 3.01
C GLY A 243 -20.06 -0.43 4.53
N LEU A 244 -21.09 -1.17 4.98
CA LEU A 244 -21.35 -1.42 6.39
C LEU A 244 -20.30 -2.38 6.97
N THR A 245 -20.02 -3.46 6.26
CA THR A 245 -18.97 -4.43 6.62
C THR A 245 -17.62 -3.74 6.79
N LEU A 246 -17.26 -2.86 5.85
CA LEU A 246 -16.02 -2.10 5.92
C LEU A 246 -15.95 -1.17 7.15
N VAL A 247 -17.08 -0.53 7.51
CA VAL A 247 -17.14 0.34 8.71
C VAL A 247 -16.95 -0.45 9.99
N GLU A 248 -17.60 -1.60 10.09
CA GLU A 248 -17.50 -2.48 11.24
C GLU A 248 -16.07 -2.99 11.40
N GLU A 249 -15.45 -3.43 10.30
CA GLU A 249 -14.06 -3.85 10.28
C GLU A 249 -13.10 -2.71 10.68
N ALA A 250 -13.27 -1.52 10.10
CA ALA A 250 -12.49 -0.35 10.47
C ALA A 250 -12.67 0.04 11.95
N GLY A 251 -13.88 -0.12 12.49
CA GLY A 251 -14.20 0.08 13.92
C GLY A 251 -13.49 -0.91 14.83
N ARG A 252 -13.46 -2.19 14.47
CA ARG A 252 -12.77 -3.27 15.19
C ARG A 252 -11.29 -2.95 15.40
N HIS A 253 -10.65 -2.36 14.39
CA HIS A 253 -9.23 -2.03 14.39
C HIS A 253 -8.93 -0.57 14.80
N GLY A 254 -9.93 0.22 15.19
CA GLY A 254 -9.77 1.64 15.56
C GLY A 254 -9.36 2.54 14.39
N LEU A 255 -9.60 2.11 13.14
CA LEU A 255 -9.17 2.78 11.91
C LEU A 255 -10.33 3.46 11.13
N HIS A 256 -11.49 3.59 11.76
CA HIS A 256 -12.68 4.20 11.17
C HIS A 256 -12.40 5.56 10.51
N ASP A 257 -11.75 6.49 11.21
CA ASP A 257 -11.45 7.84 10.66
C ASP A 257 -10.48 7.80 9.48
N ALA A 258 -9.55 6.85 9.46
CA ALA A 258 -8.61 6.65 8.36
C ALA A 258 -9.36 6.12 7.12
N VAL A 259 -10.18 5.09 7.28
CA VAL A 259 -10.97 4.50 6.18
C VAL A 259 -11.95 5.53 5.60
N VAL A 260 -12.71 6.25 6.44
CA VAL A 260 -13.66 7.28 5.98
C VAL A 260 -12.96 8.40 5.23
N ARG A 261 -11.77 8.84 5.69
CA ARG A 261 -10.99 9.85 4.96
C ARG A 261 -10.47 9.30 3.64
N ALA A 262 -9.98 8.06 3.61
CA ALA A 262 -9.53 7.42 2.38
C ALA A 262 -10.65 7.36 1.34
N LEU A 263 -11.86 6.94 1.73
CA LEU A 263 -13.03 6.90 0.85
C LEU A 263 -13.42 8.30 0.34
N ARG A 264 -13.40 9.34 1.19
CA ARG A 264 -13.67 10.73 0.73
C ARG A 264 -12.63 11.20 -0.29
N LEU A 265 -11.35 10.94 -0.05
CA LEU A 265 -10.27 11.30 -0.98
C LEU A 265 -10.37 10.50 -2.29
N SER A 266 -10.69 9.22 -2.21
CA SER A 266 -10.91 8.35 -3.36
C SER A 266 -12.12 8.83 -4.20
N GLN A 267 -13.21 9.20 -3.56
CA GLN A 267 -14.37 9.82 -4.23
C GLN A 267 -13.98 11.13 -4.94
N GLN A 268 -13.21 12.00 -4.27
CA GLN A 268 -12.80 13.30 -4.84
C GLN A 268 -11.82 13.18 -6.01
N LEU A 269 -10.96 12.15 -6.04
CA LEU A 269 -9.91 12.00 -7.03
C LEU A 269 -10.25 11.01 -8.13
N PHE A 270 -11.00 9.95 -7.81
CA PHE A 270 -11.31 8.85 -8.74
C PHE A 270 -12.81 8.64 -8.96
N GLY A 271 -13.68 9.39 -8.27
CA GLY A 271 -15.13 9.21 -8.42
C GLY A 271 -15.68 7.94 -7.79
N THR A 272 -15.00 7.37 -6.78
CA THR A 272 -15.46 6.13 -6.10
C THR A 272 -16.92 6.26 -5.64
N GLN A 273 -17.78 5.34 -6.06
CA GLN A 273 -19.21 5.34 -5.74
C GLN A 273 -19.43 4.65 -4.38
N VAL A 274 -19.62 5.44 -3.32
CA VAL A 274 -19.80 4.92 -1.96
C VAL A 274 -21.28 4.98 -1.58
N ARG A 275 -22.06 3.96 -1.98
CA ARG A 275 -23.54 3.99 -1.92
C ARG A 275 -24.14 3.66 -0.54
N ALA A 276 -23.55 2.77 0.22
CA ALA A 276 -24.16 2.24 1.46
C ALA A 276 -23.96 3.15 2.69
N TYR A 277 -23.14 4.16 2.58
CA TYR A 277 -22.75 5.00 3.71
C TYR A 277 -23.69 6.16 4.00
N GLU A 278 -24.33 6.72 2.98
CA GLU A 278 -25.19 7.89 3.13
C GLU A 278 -26.53 7.54 3.79
N SER A 279 -27.06 6.35 3.54
CA SER A 279 -28.38 5.92 4.05
C SER A 279 -28.36 5.50 5.52
N SER A 280 -27.22 5.04 6.06
CA SER A 280 -27.11 4.54 7.45
C SER A 280 -26.78 5.65 8.47
N GLY A 281 -26.49 6.88 8.03
CA GLY A 281 -26.09 7.99 8.90
C GLY A 281 -24.76 7.79 9.64
N ARG A 282 -24.13 6.63 9.50
CA ARG A 282 -22.90 6.24 10.22
C ARG A 282 -21.64 6.87 9.65
N ILE A 283 -21.63 7.29 8.37
CA ILE A 283 -20.49 7.96 7.76
C ILE A 283 -20.93 9.18 6.94
N ARG A 284 -20.38 10.31 7.28
CA ARG A 284 -20.51 11.52 6.48
C ARG A 284 -19.32 11.61 5.51
N LEU A 285 -19.58 11.38 4.22
CA LEU A 285 -18.60 11.61 3.14
C LEU A 285 -18.53 13.09 2.72
N THR A 286 -19.20 14.00 3.43
CA THR A 286 -19.06 15.43 3.17
C THR A 286 -17.58 15.85 3.28
N PRO A 287 -17.02 16.53 2.26
CA PRO A 287 -15.64 16.98 2.27
C PRO A 287 -15.34 17.82 3.51
N ARG A 288 -14.27 17.49 4.22
CA ARG A 288 -13.77 18.31 5.32
C ARG A 288 -12.72 19.29 4.78
N TRP A 289 -12.63 20.48 5.37
CA TRP A 289 -11.61 21.45 4.98
C TRP A 289 -10.17 20.84 5.06
N SER A 290 -9.94 19.97 6.02
CA SER A 290 -8.65 19.25 6.16
C SER A 290 -8.33 18.34 4.97
N ASP A 291 -9.32 17.77 4.28
CA ASP A 291 -9.12 16.91 3.13
C ASP A 291 -8.40 17.65 1.98
N ARG A 292 -8.55 19.00 1.92
CA ARG A 292 -7.80 19.85 0.97
C ARG A 292 -6.27 19.74 1.16
N LEU A 293 -5.80 19.62 2.41
CA LEU A 293 -4.37 19.46 2.71
C LEU A 293 -3.87 18.08 2.29
N PHE A 294 -4.65 17.03 2.53
CA PHE A 294 -4.33 15.66 2.09
C PHE A 294 -4.30 15.58 0.56
N ARG A 295 -5.32 16.08 -0.11
CA ARG A 295 -5.35 16.17 -1.58
C ARG A 295 -4.15 16.96 -2.11
N ARG A 296 -3.83 18.12 -1.50
CA ARG A 296 -2.66 18.93 -1.86
C ARG A 296 -1.35 18.14 -1.73
N ARG A 297 -1.23 17.25 -0.73
CA ARG A 297 -0.04 16.40 -0.55
C ARG A 297 0.00 15.25 -1.56
N LEU A 298 -1.10 14.57 -1.80
CA LEU A 298 -1.22 13.47 -2.76
C LEU A 298 -0.89 13.91 -4.20
N LEU A 299 -1.30 15.11 -4.58
CA LEU A 299 -1.09 15.66 -5.92
C LEU A 299 0.22 16.47 -6.05
N ALA A 300 1.18 16.31 -5.12
CA ALA A 300 2.39 17.14 -5.07
C ALA A 300 3.49 16.62 -6.02
N ARG A 301 3.21 16.53 -7.33
CA ARG A 301 4.15 16.21 -8.40
C ARG A 301 4.09 17.27 -9.51
N ASP A 302 5.23 17.53 -10.15
CA ASP A 302 5.31 18.31 -11.38
C ASP A 302 5.37 17.38 -12.62
N ASP A 303 5.44 17.98 -13.80
CA ASP A 303 5.51 17.29 -15.10
C ASP A 303 6.78 16.42 -15.26
N TRP A 304 7.76 16.59 -14.38
CA TRP A 304 8.98 15.79 -14.32
C TRP A 304 8.90 14.69 -13.24
N GLY A 305 7.74 14.49 -12.63
CA GLY A 305 7.55 13.55 -11.52
C GLY A 305 8.24 13.98 -10.22
N ARG A 306 8.81 15.20 -10.15
CA ARG A 306 9.50 15.69 -8.95
C ARG A 306 8.50 16.09 -7.89
N ALA A 307 8.86 15.84 -6.63
CA ALA A 307 8.01 16.22 -5.52
C ALA A 307 7.99 17.73 -5.33
N THR A 308 6.81 18.32 -5.39
CA THR A 308 6.54 19.75 -5.18
C THR A 308 6.04 20.05 -3.75
N ARG A 309 5.75 21.32 -3.44
CA ARG A 309 5.10 21.76 -2.18
C ARG A 309 5.88 21.37 -0.92
N PRO A 310 7.14 21.81 -0.75
CA PRO A 310 8.04 21.36 0.32
C PRO A 310 7.49 21.57 1.73
N VAL A 311 6.79 22.68 2.00
CA VAL A 311 6.17 22.96 3.31
C VAL A 311 5.08 21.94 3.63
N THR A 312 4.23 21.62 2.66
CA THR A 312 3.19 20.59 2.85
C THR A 312 3.82 19.21 3.10
N ARG A 313 4.87 18.86 2.37
CA ARG A 313 5.63 17.61 2.58
C ARG A 313 6.23 17.53 3.97
N LEU A 314 6.88 18.61 4.43
CA LEU A 314 7.46 18.68 5.77
C LEU A 314 6.37 18.52 6.85
N ALA A 315 5.23 19.17 6.69
CA ALA A 315 4.11 19.03 7.64
C ALA A 315 3.59 17.58 7.73
N PHE A 316 3.47 16.88 6.61
CA PHE A 316 3.06 15.47 6.61
C PHE A 316 4.16 14.53 7.11
N TYR A 317 5.43 14.82 6.85
CA TYR A 317 6.56 14.11 7.43
C TYR A 317 6.55 14.20 8.97
N VAL A 318 6.40 15.41 9.52
CA VAL A 318 6.28 15.61 10.97
C VAL A 318 5.05 14.88 11.53
N ARG A 319 3.91 14.99 10.83
CA ARG A 319 2.67 14.28 11.20
C ARG A 319 2.88 12.77 11.26
N SER A 320 3.53 12.15 10.27
CA SER A 320 3.73 10.69 10.25
C SER A 320 4.55 10.23 11.46
N HIS A 321 5.62 10.95 11.81
CA HIS A 321 6.42 10.65 13.00
C HIS A 321 5.62 10.80 14.29
N TRP A 322 4.79 11.84 14.37
CA TRP A 322 3.91 12.06 15.54
C TRP A 322 2.88 10.95 15.72
N LEU A 323 2.41 10.34 14.64
CA LEU A 323 1.46 9.23 14.70
C LEU A 323 2.13 7.90 15.07
N ARG A 324 3.37 7.69 14.61
CA ARG A 324 4.13 6.44 14.82
C ARG A 324 4.75 6.35 16.21
N MET A 325 5.18 7.46 16.80
CA MET A 325 6.01 7.45 18.00
C MET A 325 5.57 8.49 19.04
N PRO A 326 5.65 8.16 20.34
CA PRO A 326 5.62 9.18 21.39
C PRO A 326 6.77 10.20 21.23
N PRO A 327 6.56 11.50 21.51
CA PRO A 327 7.56 12.54 21.28
C PRO A 327 8.92 12.30 21.95
N ALA A 328 8.91 11.78 23.19
CA ALA A 328 10.14 11.48 23.91
C ALA A 328 10.96 10.37 23.22
N MET A 329 10.29 9.37 22.68
CA MET A 329 10.91 8.28 21.92
C MET A 329 11.47 8.79 20.60
N LEU A 330 10.75 9.65 19.89
CA LEU A 330 11.21 10.30 18.66
C LEU A 330 12.47 11.12 18.91
N ALA A 331 12.49 11.95 19.95
CA ALA A 331 13.66 12.74 20.32
C ALA A 331 14.89 11.87 20.62
N ARG A 332 14.71 10.78 21.38
CA ARG A 332 15.77 9.81 21.67
C ARG A 332 16.28 9.12 20.40
N HIS A 333 15.39 8.68 19.50
CA HIS A 333 15.75 8.03 18.25
C HIS A 333 16.57 8.96 17.33
N LEU A 334 16.10 10.21 17.17
CA LEU A 334 16.82 11.22 16.37
C LEU A 334 18.20 11.54 16.96
N TRP A 335 18.32 11.63 18.29
CA TRP A 335 19.59 11.86 18.95
C TRP A 335 20.59 10.71 18.76
N ILE A 336 20.14 9.45 18.84
CA ILE A 336 20.98 8.27 18.58
C ILE A 336 21.46 8.26 17.14
N LYS A 337 20.57 8.47 16.15
CA LYS A 337 20.93 8.52 14.72
C LYS A 337 21.90 9.66 14.42
N TRP A 338 21.68 10.84 14.99
CA TRP A 338 22.59 11.97 14.84
C TRP A 338 23.99 11.71 15.39
N ARG A 339 24.09 11.05 16.55
CA ARG A 339 25.40 10.64 17.09
C ARG A 339 26.13 9.66 16.19
N ARG A 340 25.42 8.68 15.63
CA ARG A 340 25.99 7.67 14.74
C ARG A 340 26.40 8.22 13.37
N SER A 341 25.74 9.26 12.87
CA SER A 341 26.11 9.92 11.60
C SER A 341 27.39 10.78 11.71
N LYS A 342 27.88 11.03 12.92
CA LYS A 342 29.10 11.81 13.21
C LYS A 342 30.29 10.93 13.64
N ALA A 343 30.06 9.66 13.87
CA ALA A 343 31.07 8.65 14.13
C ALA A 343 31.35 7.84 12.87
#